data_e0bafb493eda91f7de734d8635e838ed
#
_entry.id   e0bafb493eda91f7de734d8635e838ed
#
_cell.length_a   1.000
_cell.length_b   1.000
_cell.length_c   1.000
_cell.angle_alpha   90.00
_cell.angle_beta   90.00
_cell.angle_gamma   90.00
#
_symmetry.space_group_name_H-M   'P 1'
#
loop_
_entity.id
_entity.type
_entity.pdbx_description
1 polymer ?
#
loop_
_entity_poly.entity_id
_entity_poly.type
_entity_poly.pdbx_seq_one_letter_code
_entity_poly.pdbx_strand_id
1 'polypeptide(L)'
;MQSCHIVAAVSTETHSMNFTILSLGSNLGDRDFYLAAARNMLEQRVGELTRKSEVMETKSWGYDSHDYLNQVVECATDLEPLELLRVLKEIEVALGRPAESKTKPGTQDYHDRTIDIDILYYEDVEMNTPELTIPHPRIQERPFIQELLKQLTVEN
;
A
#
# COMPACT_ATOMS: atom_id res chain seq x y z
N MET A 1 28.37 5.90 30.73
CA MET A 1 28.07 5.88 30.33
C MET A 1 28.07 5.68 29.66
N GLN A 2 27.68 5.41 29.49
CA GLN A 2 27.38 5.33 28.78
C GLN A 2 26.94 5.05 28.20
N SER A 3 26.65 4.76 28.20
CA SER A 3 26.16 4.48 27.57
C SER A 3 25.77 4.64 26.90
N CYS A 4 25.50 4.83 26.87
CA CYS A 4 25.07 4.98 26.11
C CYS A 4 25.33 5.03 25.22
N HIS A 5 25.41 4.95 25.10
CA HIS A 5 25.52 4.91 24.19
C HIS A 5 25.54 4.48 23.57
N ILE A 6 25.86 4.61 23.80
CA ILE A 6 25.73 3.90 23.14
C ILE A 6 24.88 3.28 22.71
N VAL A 7 24.80 3.16 22.92
CA VAL A 7 23.69 2.58 22.79
C VAL A 7 22.89 2.95 21.68
N ALA A 8 22.59 4.00 21.52
CA ALA A 8 21.72 4.45 20.52
C ALA A 8 22.28 4.30 19.16
N ALA A 9 23.48 4.57 19.03
CA ALA A 9 24.09 4.48 17.73
C ALA A 9 24.00 3.09 17.21
N VAL A 10 24.14 2.17 18.09
CA VAL A 10 24.06 0.81 17.69
C VAL A 10 22.73 0.47 17.12
N SER A 11 21.69 0.98 17.76
CA SER A 11 20.37 0.63 17.28
C SER A 11 20.13 1.19 15.90
N THR A 12 20.66 2.32 15.57
CA THR A 12 20.42 2.84 14.23
C THR A 12 21.04 1.98 13.16
N GLU A 13 22.15 1.36 13.46
CA GLU A 13 22.77 0.51 12.46
C GLU A 13 22.01 -0.75 12.24
N THR A 14 21.39 -1.28 13.28
CA THR A 14 20.64 -2.49 13.14
C THR A 14 19.26 -2.25 12.62
N HIS A 15 18.82 -1.01 12.58
CA HIS A 15 17.49 -0.68 12.11
C HIS A 15 17.50 -0.30 10.67
N SER A 16 17.86 -1.23 9.82
CA SER A 16 17.71 -1.02 8.40
C SER A 16 16.24 -0.99 8.09
N MET A 17 15.83 0.05 7.42
CA MET A 17 14.45 0.10 6.96
C MET A 17 14.28 -0.81 5.77
N ASN A 18 13.12 -1.41 5.66
CA ASN A 18 12.75 -2.20 4.51
C ASN A 18 11.91 -1.33 3.57
N PHE A 19 12.04 -1.59 2.28
CA PHE A 19 11.27 -0.84 1.30
C PHE A 19 10.11 -1.70 0.82
N THR A 20 8.92 -1.13 0.88
CA THR A 20 7.73 -1.79 0.39
C THR A 20 7.08 -0.92 -0.67
N ILE A 21 6.49 -1.54 -1.67
CA ILE A 21 5.80 -0.84 -2.74
C ILE A 21 4.32 -1.16 -2.61
N LEU A 22 3.52 -0.10 -2.52
CA LEU A 22 2.10 -0.20 -2.28
C LEU A 22 1.33 0.41 -3.44
N SER A 23 0.18 -0.16 -3.77
CA SER A 23 -0.73 0.48 -4.71
C SER A 23 -1.91 1.05 -3.94
N LEU A 24 -2.30 2.26 -4.33
CA LEU A 24 -3.44 2.96 -3.76
C LEU A 24 -4.49 3.12 -4.84
N GLY A 25 -5.76 2.88 -4.49
CA GLY A 25 -6.83 3.07 -5.44
C GLY A 25 -8.07 3.61 -4.75
N SER A 26 -8.79 4.49 -5.45
CA SER A 26 -10.02 5.07 -4.92
C SER A 26 -11.00 5.27 -6.06
N ASN A 27 -12.24 4.80 -5.89
CA ASN A 27 -13.27 5.05 -6.89
C ASN A 27 -14.59 5.49 -6.28
N LEU A 28 -14.56 6.01 -5.06
CA LEU A 28 -15.77 6.43 -4.38
C LEU A 28 -15.52 7.72 -3.64
N GLY A 29 -16.44 8.68 -3.78
CA GLY A 29 -16.33 9.95 -3.10
C GLY A 29 -15.28 10.85 -3.72
N ASP A 30 -14.64 11.65 -2.89
CA ASP A 30 -13.57 12.55 -3.33
C ASP A 30 -12.29 11.75 -3.45
N ARG A 31 -12.07 11.20 -4.63
CA ARG A 31 -10.96 10.27 -4.86
C ARG A 31 -9.61 10.91 -4.59
N ASP A 32 -9.43 12.17 -5.01
CA ASP A 32 -8.17 12.86 -4.76
C ASP A 32 -7.93 13.04 -3.27
N PHE A 33 -8.99 13.39 -2.54
CA PHE A 33 -8.88 13.54 -1.09
C PHE A 33 -8.46 12.22 -0.44
N TYR A 34 -9.08 11.12 -0.85
CA TYR A 34 -8.76 9.84 -0.22
C TYR A 34 -7.34 9.37 -0.54
N LEU A 35 -6.84 9.64 -1.74
CA LEU A 35 -5.45 9.33 -2.04
C LEU A 35 -4.51 10.15 -1.18
N ALA A 36 -4.78 11.45 -1.06
CA ALA A 36 -3.94 12.32 -0.26
C ALA A 36 -3.98 11.93 1.21
N ALA A 37 -5.18 11.63 1.72
CA ALA A 37 -5.33 11.21 3.11
C ALA A 37 -4.59 9.91 3.37
N ALA A 38 -4.66 8.97 2.43
CA ALA A 38 -3.96 7.71 2.57
C ALA A 38 -2.46 7.93 2.62
N ARG A 39 -1.93 8.76 1.72
CA ARG A 39 -0.48 9.04 1.75
C ARG A 39 -0.06 9.65 3.08
N ASN A 40 -0.89 10.55 3.60
CA ASN A 40 -0.58 11.19 4.88
C ASN A 40 -0.57 10.18 6.02
N MET A 41 -1.54 9.28 6.05
CA MET A 41 -1.60 8.26 7.09
C MET A 41 -0.46 7.24 6.94
N LEU A 42 -0.05 6.94 5.71
CA LEU A 42 1.11 6.08 5.52
C LEU A 42 2.36 6.71 6.11
N GLU A 43 2.56 8.02 5.91
CA GLU A 43 3.70 8.70 6.50
C GLU A 43 3.68 8.60 8.01
N GLN A 44 2.51 8.67 8.61
CA GLN A 44 2.38 8.67 10.06
C GLN A 44 2.50 7.27 10.67
N ARG A 45 2.02 6.25 9.95
CA ARG A 45 1.86 4.94 10.57
C ARG A 45 2.74 3.85 9.98
N VAL A 46 3.24 4.04 8.77
CA VAL A 46 4.04 3.02 8.09
C VAL A 46 5.49 3.45 7.98
N GLY A 47 5.72 4.62 7.45
CA GLY A 47 7.06 5.15 7.27
C GLY A 47 7.10 6.17 6.17
N GLU A 48 8.30 6.65 5.89
CA GLU A 48 8.49 7.70 4.92
C GLU A 48 8.14 7.24 3.52
N LEU A 49 7.39 8.07 2.79
CA LEU A 49 7.15 7.82 1.37
C LEU A 49 8.38 8.30 0.60
N THR A 50 9.12 7.34 0.06
CA THR A 50 10.40 7.64 -0.58
C THR A 50 10.25 7.91 -2.07
N ARG A 51 9.20 7.35 -2.71
CA ARG A 51 8.93 7.60 -4.12
C ARG A 51 7.43 7.52 -4.34
N LYS A 52 6.95 8.27 -5.33
CA LYS A 52 5.54 8.25 -5.70
C LYS A 52 5.43 8.31 -7.22
N SER A 53 4.52 7.54 -7.76
CA SER A 53 4.16 7.68 -9.17
C SER A 53 3.17 8.82 -9.34
N GLU A 54 2.88 9.14 -10.58
CA GLU A 54 1.74 10.00 -10.87
C GLU A 54 0.44 9.24 -10.59
N VAL A 55 -0.64 10.00 -10.47
CA VAL A 55 -1.97 9.40 -10.32
C VAL A 55 -2.50 9.11 -11.71
N MET A 56 -3.05 7.92 -11.89
CA MET A 56 -3.59 7.48 -13.18
C MET A 56 -5.03 7.03 -13.00
N GLU A 57 -5.88 7.49 -13.89
CA GLU A 57 -7.29 7.09 -13.87
C GLU A 57 -7.48 5.87 -14.76
N THR A 58 -8.21 4.86 -14.23
CA THR A 58 -8.50 3.65 -14.97
C THR A 58 -9.97 3.31 -14.82
N LYS A 59 -10.48 2.52 -15.76
CA LYS A 59 -11.87 2.10 -15.69
C LYS A 59 -12.06 1.05 -14.62
N SER A 60 -13.24 1.04 -14.01
CA SER A 60 -13.57 0.02 -13.02
C SER A 60 -13.64 -1.34 -13.70
N TRP A 61 -13.25 -2.36 -12.95
CA TRP A 61 -13.13 -3.72 -13.45
C TRP A 61 -14.38 -4.51 -13.13
N GLY A 62 -14.98 -5.11 -14.15
CA GLY A 62 -15.98 -6.13 -13.95
C GLY A 62 -17.31 -5.64 -13.46
N TYR A 63 -17.54 -4.33 -13.38
CA TYR A 63 -18.84 -3.80 -13.00
C TYR A 63 -18.93 -2.35 -13.46
N ASP A 64 -20.17 -1.87 -13.54
CA ASP A 64 -20.47 -0.54 -14.02
C ASP A 64 -20.43 0.42 -12.84
N SER A 65 -19.32 1.07 -12.64
CA SER A 65 -19.15 1.95 -11.50
C SER A 65 -18.19 3.09 -11.85
N HIS A 66 -17.82 3.86 -10.84
CA HIS A 66 -16.92 5.00 -11.03
C HIS A 66 -15.52 4.51 -11.35
N ASP A 67 -14.82 5.30 -12.14
CA ASP A 67 -13.44 4.98 -12.48
C ASP A 67 -12.55 5.13 -11.26
N TYR A 68 -11.45 4.38 -11.26
CA TYR A 68 -10.46 4.44 -10.20
C TYR A 68 -9.43 5.51 -10.47
N LEU A 69 -8.99 6.17 -9.42
CA LEU A 69 -7.70 6.85 -9.42
C LEU A 69 -6.69 5.94 -8.74
N ASN A 70 -5.56 5.74 -9.38
CA ASN A 70 -4.55 4.80 -8.92
C ASN A 70 -3.21 5.49 -8.77
N GLN A 71 -2.43 5.06 -7.78
CA GLN A 71 -1.09 5.55 -7.58
C GLN A 71 -0.27 4.45 -6.93
N VAL A 72 1.03 4.41 -7.25
CA VAL A 72 1.96 3.48 -6.61
C VAL A 72 2.97 4.30 -5.83
N VAL A 73 3.25 3.86 -4.60
CA VAL A 73 4.19 4.56 -3.73
C VAL A 73 5.15 3.56 -3.12
N GLU A 74 6.34 4.05 -2.79
CA GLU A 74 7.33 3.27 -2.06
C GLU A 74 7.47 3.87 -0.67
N CYS A 75 7.47 3.00 0.34
CA CYS A 75 7.65 3.41 1.73
C CYS A 75 8.86 2.72 2.32
N ALA A 76 9.60 3.44 3.15
CA ALA A 76 10.62 2.86 3.99
C ALA A 76 9.98 2.57 5.34
N THR A 77 9.96 1.31 5.77
CA THR A 77 9.22 0.90 6.94
C THR A 77 10.02 -0.10 7.77
N ASP A 78 9.77 -0.12 9.07
CA ASP A 78 10.31 -1.17 9.93
C ASP A 78 9.23 -2.17 10.33
N LEU A 79 8.02 -2.06 9.77
CA LEU A 79 6.97 -3.04 10.03
C LEU A 79 7.24 -4.31 9.24
N GLU A 80 7.00 -5.47 9.85
CA GLU A 80 7.07 -6.74 9.14
C GLU A 80 5.85 -6.89 8.25
N PRO A 81 5.91 -7.78 7.23
CA PRO A 81 4.83 -7.82 6.24
C PRO A 81 3.42 -7.99 6.78
N LEU A 82 3.21 -8.92 7.73
CA LEU A 82 1.87 -9.12 8.24
C LEU A 82 1.42 -7.96 9.14
N GLU A 83 2.35 -7.36 9.84
CA GLU A 83 2.05 -6.18 10.63
C GLU A 83 1.71 -5.01 9.71
N LEU A 84 2.45 -4.85 8.64
CA LEU A 84 2.16 -3.84 7.64
C LEU A 84 0.74 -4.02 7.10
N LEU A 85 0.38 -5.26 6.73
CA LEU A 85 -0.94 -5.54 6.22
C LEU A 85 -2.02 -5.10 7.21
N ARG A 86 -1.81 -5.38 8.51
CA ARG A 86 -2.78 -5.01 9.53
C ARG A 86 -2.94 -3.49 9.59
N VAL A 87 -1.83 -2.76 9.54
CA VAL A 87 -1.89 -1.30 9.58
C VAL A 87 -2.59 -0.75 8.36
N LEU A 88 -2.32 -1.32 7.17
CA LEU A 88 -2.98 -0.85 5.96
C LEU A 88 -4.48 -1.04 6.03
N LYS A 89 -4.93 -2.16 6.59
CA LYS A 89 -6.37 -2.38 6.75
C LYS A 89 -6.97 -1.39 7.75
N GLU A 90 -6.24 -1.04 8.77
CA GLU A 90 -6.72 -0.03 9.72
C GLU A 90 -6.84 1.34 9.06
N ILE A 91 -5.91 1.67 8.17
CA ILE A 91 -6.01 2.91 7.43
C ILE A 91 -7.24 2.91 6.54
N GLU A 92 -7.50 1.80 5.85
CA GLU A 92 -8.69 1.70 5.01
C GLU A 92 -9.96 1.92 5.81
N VAL A 93 -10.03 1.32 7.00
CA VAL A 93 -11.19 1.49 7.88
C VAL A 93 -11.33 2.94 8.32
N ALA A 94 -10.20 3.56 8.71
CA ALA A 94 -10.22 4.95 9.15
C ALA A 94 -10.72 5.89 8.05
N LEU A 95 -10.53 5.50 6.78
CA LEU A 95 -10.95 6.33 5.65
C LEU A 95 -12.28 5.90 5.06
N GLY A 96 -13.06 5.09 5.80
CA GLY A 96 -14.44 4.85 5.45
C GLY A 96 -14.83 3.44 5.05
N ARG A 97 -13.86 2.52 4.96
CA ARG A 97 -14.18 1.14 4.61
C ARG A 97 -14.73 0.42 5.84
N PRO A 98 -15.76 -0.44 5.68
CA PRO A 98 -16.24 -1.22 6.82
C PRO A 98 -15.13 -2.11 7.39
N ALA A 99 -15.12 -2.27 8.71
CA ALA A 99 -14.10 -3.06 9.37
C ALA A 99 -14.15 -4.52 8.95
N GLU A 100 -15.35 -5.02 8.64
CA GLU A 100 -15.53 -6.40 8.23
C GLU A 100 -16.18 -6.44 6.86
N SER A 101 -15.70 -7.35 6.03
CA SER A 101 -16.29 -7.56 4.73
C SER A 101 -17.62 -8.26 4.88
N LYS A 102 -18.63 -7.79 4.14
CA LYS A 102 -19.91 -8.47 4.10
C LYS A 102 -19.96 -9.45 2.94
N THR A 103 -18.91 -9.59 2.19
CA THR A 103 -18.85 -10.48 1.05
C THR A 103 -18.82 -11.92 1.54
N LYS A 104 -19.67 -12.73 0.96
CA LYS A 104 -19.70 -14.15 1.33
C LYS A 104 -18.47 -14.84 0.78
N PRO A 105 -18.02 -15.90 1.46
CA PRO A 105 -16.88 -16.67 0.95
C PRO A 105 -17.12 -17.12 -0.48
N GLY A 106 -16.11 -16.97 -1.31
CA GLY A 106 -16.19 -17.37 -2.70
C GLY A 106 -16.82 -16.35 -3.61
N THR A 107 -17.33 -15.25 -3.07
CA THR A 107 -17.92 -14.19 -3.86
C THR A 107 -16.86 -13.14 -4.14
N GLN A 108 -16.77 -12.71 -5.39
CA GLN A 108 -15.82 -11.64 -5.73
C GLN A 108 -16.32 -10.33 -5.15
N ASP A 109 -15.37 -9.56 -4.64
CA ASP A 109 -15.68 -8.32 -3.96
C ASP A 109 -15.39 -7.16 -4.91
N TYR A 110 -16.40 -6.80 -5.71
CA TYR A 110 -16.29 -5.71 -6.67
C TYR A 110 -17.02 -4.47 -6.17
N HIS A 111 -16.83 -4.15 -4.91
CA HIS A 111 -17.47 -2.98 -4.34
C HIS A 111 -16.63 -1.74 -4.57
N ASP A 112 -17.30 -0.60 -4.66
CA ASP A 112 -16.61 0.67 -4.68
C ASP A 112 -15.85 0.87 -3.38
N ARG A 113 -14.71 1.54 -3.47
CA ARG A 113 -13.83 1.74 -2.32
C ARG A 113 -13.46 3.20 -2.21
N THR A 114 -13.57 3.75 -1.00
CA THR A 114 -12.99 5.05 -0.72
C THR A 114 -11.49 4.98 -0.88
N ILE A 115 -10.89 3.91 -0.36
CA ILE A 115 -9.46 3.69 -0.53
C ILE A 115 -9.18 2.19 -0.45
N ASP A 116 -8.26 1.74 -1.30
CA ASP A 116 -7.81 0.36 -1.32
C ASP A 116 -6.29 0.43 -1.36
N ILE A 117 -5.63 -0.28 -0.45
CA ILE A 117 -4.17 -0.24 -0.33
C ILE A 117 -3.66 -1.67 -0.36
N ASP A 118 -2.89 -2.00 -1.40
CA ASP A 118 -2.33 -3.33 -1.57
C ASP A 118 -0.82 -3.31 -1.48
N ILE A 119 -0.25 -4.36 -0.88
CA ILE A 119 1.19 -4.56 -0.87
C ILE A 119 1.57 -5.25 -2.17
N LEU A 120 2.35 -4.56 -3.01
CA LEU A 120 2.83 -5.15 -4.25
C LEU A 120 4.12 -5.91 -4.04
N TYR A 121 5.07 -5.28 -3.37
CA TYR A 121 6.38 -5.85 -3.07
C TYR A 121 6.80 -5.44 -1.67
N TYR A 122 7.62 -6.28 -1.06
CA TYR A 122 8.26 -5.96 0.22
C TYR A 122 9.67 -6.53 0.12
N GLU A 123 10.64 -5.64 -0.18
CA GLU A 123 12.01 -6.08 -0.44
C GLU A 123 11.99 -7.23 -1.44
N ASP A 124 12.80 -8.24 -1.22
CA ASP A 124 12.78 -9.43 -2.07
C ASP A 124 12.01 -10.58 -1.41
N VAL A 125 11.15 -10.28 -0.46
CA VAL A 125 10.39 -11.28 0.27
C VAL A 125 9.41 -11.98 -0.67
N GLU A 126 9.33 -13.29 -0.55
CA GLU A 126 8.31 -14.11 -1.19
C GLU A 126 7.47 -14.74 -0.09
N MET A 127 6.18 -14.53 -0.16
CA MET A 127 5.27 -15.00 0.89
C MET A 127 3.98 -15.48 0.24
N ASN A 128 3.49 -16.60 0.72
CA ASN A 128 2.24 -17.14 0.20
C ASN A 128 1.48 -17.76 1.37
N THR A 129 0.73 -16.91 2.06
CA THR A 129 -0.07 -17.33 3.20
C THR A 129 -1.53 -17.04 2.91
N PRO A 130 -2.45 -17.56 3.72
CA PRO A 130 -3.87 -17.24 3.52
C PRO A 130 -4.15 -15.74 3.61
N GLU A 131 -3.36 -15.02 4.40
CA GLU A 131 -3.62 -13.60 4.59
C GLU A 131 -2.92 -12.72 3.56
N LEU A 132 -1.77 -13.16 3.01
CA LEU A 132 -0.94 -12.26 2.24
C LEU A 132 -0.05 -13.02 1.27
N THR A 133 -0.05 -12.57 0.02
CA THR A 133 0.83 -13.09 -1.02
C THR A 133 1.71 -11.95 -1.52
N ILE A 134 3.02 -12.14 -1.46
CA ILE A 134 4.01 -11.19 -1.94
C ILE A 134 4.98 -11.94 -2.87
N PRO A 135 5.25 -11.45 -4.07
CA PRO A 135 4.66 -10.25 -4.71
C PRO A 135 3.17 -10.45 -4.98
N HIS A 136 2.47 -9.33 -5.13
CA HIS A 136 1.03 -9.38 -5.36
C HIS A 136 0.75 -10.19 -6.62
N PRO A 137 -0.22 -11.12 -6.57
CA PRO A 137 -0.40 -12.04 -7.69
C PRO A 137 -0.98 -11.39 -8.94
N ARG A 138 -1.53 -10.19 -8.85
CA ARG A 138 -2.17 -9.56 -10.00
C ARG A 138 -1.33 -8.50 -10.67
N ILE A 139 -0.07 -8.36 -10.28
CA ILE A 139 0.78 -7.33 -10.88
C ILE A 139 0.88 -7.51 -12.38
N GLN A 140 1.08 -8.75 -12.83
CA GLN A 140 1.26 -9.01 -14.26
C GLN A 140 -0.03 -8.87 -15.05
N GLU A 141 -1.18 -8.90 -14.39
CA GLU A 141 -2.47 -8.80 -15.04
C GLU A 141 -2.97 -7.38 -15.16
N ARG A 142 -2.24 -6.40 -14.60
CA ARG A 142 -2.70 -5.02 -14.53
C ARG A 142 -1.68 -4.11 -15.20
N PRO A 143 -1.86 -3.82 -16.51
CA PRO A 143 -0.88 -2.99 -17.22
C PRO A 143 -0.67 -1.62 -16.58
N PHE A 144 -1.71 -1.04 -15.97
CA PHE A 144 -1.54 0.27 -15.33
C PHE A 144 -0.59 0.17 -14.14
N ILE A 145 -0.60 -0.94 -13.41
CA ILE A 145 0.33 -1.12 -12.29
C ILE A 145 1.76 -1.16 -12.81
N GLN A 146 1.99 -1.88 -13.91
CA GLN A 146 3.32 -1.98 -14.48
C GLN A 146 3.81 -0.61 -14.96
N GLU A 147 2.91 0.17 -15.54
CA GLU A 147 3.29 1.51 -15.98
C GLU A 147 3.66 2.40 -14.79
N LEU A 148 2.87 2.36 -13.71
CA LEU A 148 3.16 3.15 -12.53
C LEU A 148 4.43 2.69 -11.84
N LEU A 149 4.69 1.38 -11.83
CA LEU A 149 5.93 0.86 -11.26
C LEU A 149 7.15 1.39 -12.01
N LYS A 150 7.06 1.52 -13.32
CA LYS A 150 8.19 2.05 -14.09
C LYS A 150 8.56 3.45 -13.62
N GLN A 151 7.58 4.24 -13.21
CA GLN A 151 7.86 5.60 -12.77
C GLN A 151 8.69 5.61 -11.51
N LEU A 152 8.60 4.58 -10.68
CA LEU A 152 9.40 4.53 -9.47
C LEU A 152 10.86 4.23 -9.75
N THR A 153 11.17 3.57 -10.86
CA THR A 153 12.54 3.23 -11.16
C THR A 153 13.28 4.32 -11.92
N VAL A 154 12.55 5.31 -12.42
CA VAL A 154 13.17 6.41 -13.14
C VAL A 154 13.59 7.46 -12.14
N GLU A 155 14.87 7.82 -12.20
CA GLU A 155 15.39 8.84 -11.31
C GLU A 155 14.96 10.22 -11.78
N ASN A 156 14.56 11.04 -10.84
CA ASN A 156 14.15 12.39 -11.16
C ASN A 156 15.19 13.40 -10.72
#